data_7c5ef897c5c76d29c57bda5686eb49a7
#
_entry.id   7c5ef897c5c76d29c57bda5686eb49a7
#
_cell.length_a   1.000
_cell.length_b   1.000
_cell.length_c   1.000
_cell.angle_alpha   90.00
_cell.angle_beta   90.00
_cell.angle_gamma   90.00
#
_symmetry.space_group_name_H-M   'P 1'
#
loop_
_entity.id
_entity.type
_entity.pdbx_description
1 polymer ?
#
loop_
_entity_poly.entity_id
_entity_poly.type
_entity_poly.pdbx_seq_one_letter_code
_entity_poly.pdbx_strand_id
1 'polypeptide(L)'
;MKTILITGASGGIGEAIATKLAERKYDLLLVARSAEKLKDKCAALSSEYGIKARFIAIDLASPDAASLVFKETQRLGIQIDMLINNAGVGSGGEFSKLNLRSELDLLQLNISSLVALTHYFLPQMRGRRSGTVINVASLASFIPIPYMATYAASKAFVRSFTQAMTQECEPYGIHILLFSPGLTKSNFNKAAGIENDIAIALNADYNNSSSQTPEEVANEMLTALDNGKHAMVSGKLNRLAANLTALVPDSFIARSFAKMYRKKSGR
;
A
#
# COMPACT_ATOMS: atom_id res chain seq x y z
N MET A 1 -8.82 23.90 -1.71
CA MET A 1 -7.64 23.01 -1.56
C MET A 1 -7.94 21.68 -2.24
N LYS A 2 -6.92 20.97 -2.72
CA LYS A 2 -7.09 19.61 -3.26
C LYS A 2 -7.33 18.62 -2.13
N THR A 3 -8.23 17.66 -2.33
CA THR A 3 -8.54 16.63 -1.32
C THR A 3 -7.94 15.29 -1.71
N ILE A 4 -7.27 14.64 -0.75
CA ILE A 4 -6.58 13.36 -0.92
C ILE A 4 -7.28 12.29 -0.08
N LEU A 5 -7.69 11.19 -0.72
CA LEU A 5 -8.19 10.00 -0.05
C LEU A 5 -7.03 9.03 0.19
N ILE A 6 -6.86 8.59 1.44
CA ILE A 6 -5.79 7.66 1.85
C ILE A 6 -6.42 6.46 2.54
N THR A 7 -6.22 5.27 1.99
CA THR A 7 -6.64 4.02 2.62
C THR A 7 -5.55 3.46 3.54
N GLY A 8 -5.95 2.78 4.63
CA GLY A 8 -5.02 2.26 5.63
C GLY A 8 -4.33 3.35 6.45
N ALA A 9 -5.02 4.48 6.69
CA ALA A 9 -4.44 5.69 7.28
C ALA A 9 -4.36 5.68 8.82
N SER A 10 -4.75 4.59 9.49
CA SER A 10 -4.77 4.52 10.97
C SER A 10 -3.43 4.12 11.60
N GLY A 11 -2.37 3.97 10.81
CA GLY A 11 -1.03 3.61 11.30
C GLY A 11 -0.02 3.41 10.19
N GLY A 12 1.24 3.27 10.57
CA GLY A 12 2.35 2.96 9.68
C GLY A 12 2.52 3.94 8.51
N ILE A 13 2.75 3.39 7.31
CA ILE A 13 3.01 4.19 6.10
C ILE A 13 1.83 5.15 5.80
N GLY A 14 0.59 4.68 5.90
CA GLY A 14 -0.59 5.49 5.61
C GLY A 14 -0.75 6.69 6.54
N GLU A 15 -0.45 6.52 7.81
CA GLU A 15 -0.43 7.60 8.80
C GLU A 15 0.68 8.63 8.51
N ALA A 16 1.89 8.15 8.20
CA ALA A 16 3.02 9.01 7.86
C ALA A 16 2.74 9.82 6.57
N ILE A 17 2.15 9.19 5.56
CA ILE A 17 1.71 9.86 4.33
C ILE A 17 0.68 10.95 4.66
N ALA A 18 -0.32 10.64 5.51
CA ALA A 18 -1.34 11.61 5.90
C ALA A 18 -0.72 12.85 6.57
N THR A 19 0.23 12.64 7.50
CA THR A 19 0.95 13.73 8.17
C THR A 19 1.73 14.58 7.16
N LYS A 20 2.51 13.96 6.27
CA LYS A 20 3.30 14.69 5.26
C LYS A 20 2.45 15.48 4.26
N LEU A 21 1.26 14.98 3.92
CA LEU A 21 0.33 15.71 3.06
C LEU A 21 -0.38 16.85 3.79
N ALA A 22 -0.67 16.68 5.09
CA ALA A 22 -1.18 17.75 5.93
C ALA A 22 -0.17 18.91 6.09
N GLU A 23 1.13 18.60 6.28
CA GLU A 23 2.23 19.59 6.24
C GLU A 23 2.21 20.42 4.94
N ARG A 24 1.85 19.80 3.82
CA ARG A 24 1.71 20.44 2.50
C ARG A 24 0.35 21.11 2.28
N LYS A 25 -0.49 21.21 3.32
CA LYS A 25 -1.80 21.88 3.29
C LYS A 25 -2.84 21.25 2.36
N TYR A 26 -2.80 19.95 2.18
CA TYR A 26 -3.87 19.22 1.50
C TYR A 26 -5.01 18.90 2.47
N ASP A 27 -6.26 18.95 2.00
CA ASP A 27 -7.39 18.39 2.72
C ASP A 27 -7.36 16.86 2.63
N LEU A 28 -7.75 16.15 3.68
CA LEU A 28 -7.61 14.70 3.77
C LEU A 28 -8.93 14.00 4.03
N LEU A 29 -9.12 12.86 3.37
CA LEU A 29 -10.14 11.88 3.70
C LEU A 29 -9.45 10.56 4.05
N LEU A 30 -9.41 10.22 5.32
CA LEU A 30 -8.72 9.04 5.85
C LEU A 30 -9.67 7.85 5.93
N VAL A 31 -9.26 6.70 5.39
CA VAL A 31 -10.09 5.48 5.38
C VAL A 31 -9.35 4.35 6.08
N ALA A 32 -9.93 3.79 7.13
CA ALA A 32 -9.45 2.60 7.84
C ALA A 32 -10.55 2.03 8.74
N ARG A 33 -10.27 0.92 9.46
CA ARG A 33 -11.24 0.23 10.32
C ARG A 33 -11.48 0.94 11.67
N SER A 34 -10.43 1.48 12.29
CA SER A 34 -10.52 2.04 13.64
C SER A 34 -11.04 3.48 13.62
N ALA A 35 -12.33 3.65 13.93
CA ALA A 35 -12.98 4.96 14.02
C ALA A 35 -12.29 5.88 15.04
N GLU A 36 -11.94 5.36 16.20
CA GLU A 36 -11.29 6.12 17.29
C GLU A 36 -9.95 6.69 16.83
N LYS A 37 -9.03 5.82 16.32
CA LYS A 37 -7.73 6.28 15.82
C LYS A 37 -7.84 7.31 14.70
N LEU A 38 -8.81 7.12 13.79
CA LEU A 38 -9.03 8.05 12.68
C LEU A 38 -9.56 9.39 13.19
N LYS A 39 -10.49 9.38 14.17
CA LYS A 39 -11.04 10.59 14.79
C LYS A 39 -9.93 11.42 15.43
N ASP A 40 -9.10 10.79 16.26
CA ASP A 40 -8.00 11.47 16.96
C ASP A 40 -6.98 12.01 15.95
N LYS A 41 -6.64 11.23 14.91
CA LYS A 41 -5.71 11.66 13.87
C LYS A 41 -6.25 12.84 13.08
N CYS A 42 -7.52 12.81 12.67
CA CYS A 42 -8.15 13.92 11.96
C CYS A 42 -8.19 15.20 12.82
N ALA A 43 -8.52 15.08 14.10
CA ALA A 43 -8.52 16.22 15.02
C ALA A 43 -7.12 16.83 15.14
N ALA A 44 -6.10 16.01 15.36
CA ALA A 44 -4.70 16.46 15.46
C ALA A 44 -4.25 17.16 14.17
N LEU A 45 -4.44 16.52 12.99
CA LEU A 45 -4.03 17.09 11.70
C LEU A 45 -4.77 18.41 11.39
N SER A 46 -6.06 18.49 11.70
CA SER A 46 -6.83 19.72 11.48
C SER A 46 -6.34 20.86 12.38
N SER A 47 -6.07 20.56 13.66
CA SER A 47 -5.60 21.54 14.65
C SER A 47 -4.18 22.04 14.32
N GLU A 48 -3.28 21.11 13.98
CA GLU A 48 -1.86 21.44 13.79
C GLU A 48 -1.59 22.12 12.43
N TYR A 49 -2.26 21.64 11.37
CA TYR A 49 -1.98 22.09 10.01
C TYR A 49 -3.05 23.00 9.42
N GLY A 50 -4.19 23.22 10.09
CA GLY A 50 -5.27 24.09 9.60
C GLY A 50 -5.97 23.57 8.34
N ILE A 51 -6.00 22.25 8.12
CA ILE A 51 -6.63 21.58 6.98
C ILE A 51 -7.99 20.99 7.38
N LYS A 52 -8.78 20.60 6.38
CA LYS A 52 -9.99 19.78 6.61
C LYS A 52 -9.60 18.31 6.56
N ALA A 53 -9.41 17.67 7.74
CA ALA A 53 -9.23 16.23 7.83
C ALA A 53 -10.56 15.57 8.24
N ARG A 54 -11.01 14.61 7.42
CA ARG A 54 -12.23 13.81 7.64
C ARG A 54 -11.88 12.34 7.55
N PHE A 55 -12.78 11.48 8.03
CA PHE A 55 -12.56 10.04 7.93
C PHE A 55 -13.82 9.26 7.60
N ILE A 56 -13.61 8.06 7.06
CA ILE A 56 -14.62 7.00 6.90
C ILE A 56 -14.07 5.76 7.60
N ALA A 57 -14.78 5.31 8.66
CA ALA A 57 -14.42 4.08 9.36
C ALA A 57 -15.11 2.90 8.68
N ILE A 58 -14.35 2.07 7.97
CA ILE A 58 -14.86 0.92 7.23
C ILE A 58 -13.78 -0.15 7.05
N ASP A 59 -14.21 -1.42 7.04
CA ASP A 59 -13.33 -2.52 6.67
C ASP A 59 -13.34 -2.74 5.15
N LEU A 60 -12.24 -2.40 4.49
CA LEU A 60 -12.09 -2.57 3.04
C LEU A 60 -11.98 -4.05 2.60
N ALA A 61 -11.87 -4.99 3.53
CA ALA A 61 -12.02 -6.42 3.22
C ALA A 61 -13.50 -6.82 2.99
N SER A 62 -14.46 -5.95 3.30
CA SER A 62 -15.87 -6.18 2.96
C SER A 62 -16.13 -5.92 1.47
N PRO A 63 -16.89 -6.78 0.76
CA PRO A 63 -17.10 -6.66 -0.69
C PRO A 63 -17.62 -5.30 -1.15
N ASP A 64 -18.56 -4.70 -0.40
CA ASP A 64 -19.20 -3.44 -0.75
C ASP A 64 -18.47 -2.19 -0.27
N ALA A 65 -17.39 -2.36 0.48
CA ALA A 65 -16.73 -1.24 1.17
C ALA A 65 -16.27 -0.13 0.22
N ALA A 66 -15.69 -0.48 -0.93
CA ALA A 66 -15.24 0.50 -1.92
C ALA A 66 -16.40 1.34 -2.47
N SER A 67 -17.57 0.72 -2.74
CA SER A 67 -18.75 1.43 -3.20
C SER A 67 -19.33 2.35 -2.11
N LEU A 68 -19.29 1.91 -0.86
CA LEU A 68 -19.74 2.73 0.27
C LEU A 68 -18.83 3.93 0.49
N VAL A 69 -17.50 3.77 0.39
CA VAL A 69 -16.56 4.89 0.43
C VAL A 69 -16.87 5.90 -0.68
N PHE A 70 -17.05 5.43 -1.91
CA PHE A 70 -17.39 6.30 -3.03
C PHE A 70 -18.73 7.04 -2.81
N LYS A 71 -19.81 6.34 -2.43
CA LYS A 71 -21.11 6.93 -2.13
C LYS A 71 -21.01 8.00 -1.03
N GLU A 72 -20.21 7.75 0.00
CA GLU A 72 -20.02 8.72 1.08
C GLU A 72 -19.30 9.99 0.59
N THR A 73 -18.30 9.87 -0.29
CA THR A 73 -17.69 11.07 -0.90
C THR A 73 -18.68 11.88 -1.71
N GLN A 74 -19.59 11.22 -2.45
CA GLN A 74 -20.66 11.90 -3.20
C GLN A 74 -21.64 12.60 -2.26
N ARG A 75 -22.07 11.91 -1.18
CA ARG A 75 -22.98 12.47 -0.17
C ARG A 75 -22.41 13.71 0.50
N LEU A 76 -21.10 13.73 0.74
CA LEU A 76 -20.38 14.83 1.37
C LEU A 76 -19.98 15.94 0.37
N GLY A 77 -20.22 15.76 -0.93
CA GLY A 77 -19.80 16.68 -1.97
C GLY A 77 -18.27 16.83 -2.06
N ILE A 78 -17.51 15.78 -1.72
CA ILE A 78 -16.05 15.80 -1.72
C ILE A 78 -15.52 15.31 -3.05
N GLN A 79 -14.84 16.18 -3.80
CA GLN A 79 -14.06 15.79 -4.95
C GLN A 79 -12.70 15.24 -4.50
N ILE A 80 -12.35 14.05 -4.96
CA ILE A 80 -11.05 13.43 -4.68
C ILE A 80 -10.09 13.75 -5.83
N ASP A 81 -9.03 14.49 -5.53
CA ASP A 81 -7.99 14.88 -6.48
C ASP A 81 -6.84 13.88 -6.55
N MET A 82 -6.61 13.17 -5.43
CA MET A 82 -5.63 12.09 -5.35
C MET A 82 -6.19 10.92 -4.54
N LEU A 83 -6.08 9.72 -5.09
CA LEU A 83 -6.39 8.47 -4.42
C LEU A 83 -5.10 7.73 -4.08
N ILE A 84 -4.89 7.43 -2.79
CA ILE A 84 -3.75 6.63 -2.32
C ILE A 84 -4.27 5.29 -1.79
N ASN A 85 -4.16 4.26 -2.61
CA ASN A 85 -4.46 2.88 -2.27
C ASN A 85 -3.28 2.28 -1.49
N ASN A 86 -3.25 2.53 -0.17
CA ASN A 86 -2.20 2.06 0.71
C ASN A 86 -2.66 0.92 1.63
N ALA A 87 -3.97 0.76 1.87
CA ALA A 87 -4.47 -0.33 2.70
C ALA A 87 -3.98 -1.69 2.21
N GLY A 88 -3.55 -2.52 3.14
CA GLY A 88 -3.11 -3.87 2.84
C GLY A 88 -2.67 -4.61 4.09
N VAL A 89 -2.70 -5.92 4.01
CA VAL A 89 -2.21 -6.84 5.04
C VAL A 89 -1.31 -7.88 4.42
N GLY A 90 -0.44 -8.47 5.23
CA GLY A 90 0.37 -9.61 4.84
C GLY A 90 -0.20 -10.92 5.39
N SER A 91 0.36 -12.02 4.91
CA SER A 91 0.21 -13.35 5.50
C SER A 91 1.53 -14.09 5.42
N GLY A 92 1.74 -15.05 6.32
CA GLY A 92 2.94 -15.85 6.31
C GLY A 92 2.77 -17.16 7.02
N GLY A 93 3.31 -18.25 6.44
CA GLY A 93 3.21 -19.60 6.94
C GLY A 93 3.15 -20.64 5.83
N GLU A 94 3.12 -21.91 6.22
CA GLU A 94 2.87 -23.02 5.30
C GLU A 94 1.43 -22.94 4.77
N PHE A 95 1.27 -22.70 3.45
CA PHE A 95 -0.01 -22.33 2.84
C PHE A 95 -1.16 -23.26 3.24
N SER A 96 -0.92 -24.60 3.28
CA SER A 96 -1.93 -25.57 3.67
C SER A 96 -2.42 -25.45 5.12
N LYS A 97 -1.68 -24.72 5.97
CA LYS A 97 -2.00 -24.50 7.40
C LYS A 97 -2.58 -23.11 7.67
N LEU A 98 -2.54 -22.21 6.68
CA LEU A 98 -3.12 -20.88 6.83
C LEU A 98 -4.65 -20.95 6.84
N ASN A 99 -5.27 -20.03 7.55
CA ASN A 99 -6.71 -19.90 7.53
C ASN A 99 -7.18 -19.39 6.17
N LEU A 100 -7.95 -20.17 5.42
CA LEU A 100 -8.42 -19.82 4.08
C LEU A 100 -9.20 -18.50 4.08
N ARG A 101 -10.04 -18.25 5.06
CA ARG A 101 -10.82 -17.01 5.15
C ARG A 101 -9.89 -15.79 5.22
N SER A 102 -8.84 -15.85 6.04
CA SER A 102 -7.86 -14.75 6.15
C SER A 102 -7.11 -14.53 4.85
N GLU A 103 -6.78 -15.58 4.09
CA GLU A 103 -6.14 -15.46 2.78
C GLU A 103 -7.08 -14.80 1.75
N LEU A 104 -8.37 -15.16 1.75
CA LEU A 104 -9.37 -14.54 0.88
C LEU A 104 -9.64 -13.08 1.27
N ASP A 105 -9.71 -12.76 2.56
CA ASP A 105 -9.85 -11.38 3.05
C ASP A 105 -8.63 -10.53 2.69
N LEU A 106 -7.42 -11.12 2.68
CA LEU A 106 -6.21 -10.46 2.18
C LEU A 106 -6.35 -10.09 0.69
N LEU A 107 -6.81 -11.03 -0.14
CA LEU A 107 -7.02 -10.78 -1.58
C LEU A 107 -8.09 -9.70 -1.79
N GLN A 108 -9.18 -9.77 -1.02
CA GLN A 108 -10.24 -8.76 -1.07
C GLN A 108 -9.70 -7.37 -0.71
N LEU A 109 -8.89 -7.26 0.34
CA LEU A 109 -8.30 -5.98 0.76
C LEU A 109 -7.22 -5.50 -0.21
N ASN A 110 -6.23 -6.35 -0.52
CA ASN A 110 -5.04 -5.93 -1.27
C ASN A 110 -5.31 -5.73 -2.76
N ILE A 111 -6.30 -6.43 -3.34
CA ILE A 111 -6.61 -6.43 -4.77
C ILE A 111 -7.98 -5.84 -5.06
N SER A 112 -9.05 -6.51 -4.63
CA SER A 112 -10.41 -6.16 -5.06
C SER A 112 -10.80 -4.75 -4.65
N SER A 113 -10.48 -4.34 -3.41
CA SER A 113 -10.81 -2.99 -2.92
C SER A 113 -10.01 -1.91 -3.65
N LEU A 114 -8.73 -2.16 -3.95
CA LEU A 114 -7.88 -1.25 -4.72
C LEU A 114 -8.41 -1.05 -6.14
N VAL A 115 -8.75 -2.15 -6.83
CA VAL A 115 -9.33 -2.11 -8.18
C VAL A 115 -10.65 -1.36 -8.17
N ALA A 116 -11.54 -1.68 -7.23
CA ALA A 116 -12.86 -1.05 -7.12
C ALA A 116 -12.76 0.46 -6.81
N LEU A 117 -11.93 0.87 -5.85
CA LEU A 117 -11.71 2.29 -5.55
C LEU A 117 -11.15 3.02 -6.77
N THR A 118 -10.14 2.45 -7.43
CA THR A 118 -9.60 3.02 -8.67
C THR A 118 -10.68 3.18 -9.72
N HIS A 119 -11.50 2.14 -9.94
CA HIS A 119 -12.59 2.14 -10.91
C HIS A 119 -13.65 3.22 -10.60
N TYR A 120 -14.02 3.40 -9.33
CA TYR A 120 -15.03 4.41 -8.95
C TYR A 120 -14.54 5.85 -9.08
N PHE A 121 -13.28 6.15 -8.74
CA PHE A 121 -12.76 7.52 -8.77
C PHE A 121 -12.21 7.95 -10.13
N LEU A 122 -11.73 7.01 -10.94
CA LEU A 122 -11.10 7.29 -12.22
C LEU A 122 -12.00 8.05 -13.21
N PRO A 123 -13.31 7.74 -13.39
CA PRO A 123 -14.17 8.45 -14.33
C PRO A 123 -14.26 9.95 -14.04
N GLN A 124 -14.33 10.34 -12.76
CA GLN A 124 -14.36 11.76 -12.37
C GLN A 124 -13.04 12.46 -12.69
N MET A 125 -11.90 11.79 -12.45
CA MET A 125 -10.57 12.29 -12.81
C MET A 125 -10.43 12.45 -14.33
N ARG A 126 -10.93 11.47 -15.10
CA ARG A 126 -10.93 11.53 -16.57
C ARG A 126 -11.80 12.69 -17.10
N GLY A 127 -12.99 12.87 -16.54
CA GLY A 127 -13.89 13.95 -16.96
C GLY A 127 -13.28 15.35 -16.82
N ARG A 128 -12.50 15.58 -15.76
CA ARG A 128 -11.80 16.86 -15.55
C ARG A 128 -10.36 16.90 -16.08
N ARG A 129 -9.88 15.80 -16.70
CA ARG A 129 -8.51 15.60 -17.20
C ARG A 129 -7.43 15.96 -16.16
N SER A 130 -7.70 15.65 -14.91
CA SER A 130 -6.80 15.96 -13.78
C SER A 130 -7.06 15.00 -12.63
N GLY A 131 -6.02 14.37 -12.13
CA GLY A 131 -6.08 13.47 -10.99
C GLY A 131 -4.78 12.70 -10.78
N THR A 132 -4.66 12.08 -9.62
CA THR A 132 -3.52 11.23 -9.30
C THR A 132 -4.01 9.95 -8.61
N VAL A 133 -3.47 8.81 -8.99
CA VAL A 133 -3.67 7.54 -8.26
C VAL A 133 -2.31 6.98 -7.88
N ILE A 134 -2.12 6.71 -6.58
CA ILE A 134 -0.92 6.06 -6.07
C ILE A 134 -1.33 4.69 -5.54
N ASN A 135 -0.75 3.64 -6.12
CA ASN A 135 -0.96 2.27 -5.65
C ASN A 135 0.27 1.76 -4.92
N VAL A 136 0.10 1.41 -3.65
CA VAL A 136 1.19 0.91 -2.81
C VAL A 136 1.30 -0.60 -2.96
N ALA A 137 2.31 -1.02 -3.72
CA ALA A 137 2.72 -2.40 -3.86
C ALA A 137 3.66 -2.84 -2.71
N SER A 138 4.77 -3.45 -3.02
CA SER A 138 5.84 -3.86 -2.10
C SER A 138 7.08 -4.30 -2.90
N LEU A 139 8.24 -4.34 -2.28
CA LEU A 139 9.39 -5.06 -2.82
C LEU A 139 9.07 -6.54 -3.08
N ALA A 140 8.15 -7.13 -2.30
CA ALA A 140 7.62 -8.48 -2.53
C ALA A 140 6.91 -8.67 -3.89
N SER A 141 6.57 -7.60 -4.60
CA SER A 141 5.95 -7.67 -5.92
C SER A 141 6.90 -8.08 -7.04
N PHE A 142 8.19 -8.17 -6.77
CA PHE A 142 9.22 -8.45 -7.77
C PHE A 142 9.68 -9.91 -7.78
N ILE A 143 9.31 -10.70 -6.76
CA ILE A 143 9.80 -12.06 -6.59
C ILE A 143 8.72 -12.99 -6.02
N PRO A 144 8.73 -14.29 -6.39
CA PRO A 144 7.93 -15.28 -5.68
C PRO A 144 8.54 -15.54 -4.29
N ILE A 145 7.73 -15.40 -3.23
CA ILE A 145 8.18 -15.61 -1.84
C ILE A 145 7.45 -16.83 -1.27
N PRO A 146 8.10 -18.01 -1.19
CA PRO A 146 7.55 -19.16 -0.47
C PRO A 146 7.19 -18.79 0.97
N TYR A 147 6.13 -19.39 1.48
CA TYR A 147 5.53 -19.09 2.79
C TYR A 147 4.88 -17.69 2.93
N MET A 148 4.88 -16.89 1.88
CA MET A 148 4.11 -15.64 1.74
C MET A 148 3.43 -15.58 0.37
N ALA A 149 2.99 -16.71 -0.17
CA ALA A 149 2.54 -16.85 -1.55
C ALA A 149 1.40 -15.89 -1.91
N THR A 150 0.33 -15.86 -1.12
CA THR A 150 -0.83 -15.00 -1.37
C THR A 150 -0.46 -13.52 -1.30
N TYR A 151 0.34 -13.13 -0.30
CA TYR A 151 0.78 -11.74 -0.17
C TYR A 151 1.64 -11.30 -1.35
N ALA A 152 2.69 -12.05 -1.68
CA ALA A 152 3.59 -11.72 -2.79
C ALA A 152 2.81 -11.65 -4.13
N ALA A 153 1.93 -12.62 -4.39
CA ALA A 153 1.07 -12.63 -5.57
C ALA A 153 0.13 -11.42 -5.60
N SER A 154 -0.47 -11.03 -4.46
CA SER A 154 -1.33 -9.85 -4.40
C SER A 154 -0.56 -8.57 -4.74
N LYS A 155 0.69 -8.44 -4.29
CA LYS A 155 1.53 -7.26 -4.59
C LYS A 155 2.07 -7.29 -6.03
N ALA A 156 2.32 -8.46 -6.60
CA ALA A 156 2.65 -8.62 -8.02
C ALA A 156 1.46 -8.21 -8.92
N PHE A 157 0.22 -8.55 -8.53
CA PHE A 157 -0.98 -8.05 -9.19
C PHE A 157 -1.03 -6.51 -9.18
N VAL A 158 -0.87 -5.89 -8.00
CA VAL A 158 -0.88 -4.42 -7.86
C VAL A 158 0.17 -3.77 -8.77
N ARG A 159 1.37 -4.34 -8.83
CA ARG A 159 2.45 -3.87 -9.70
C ARG A 159 2.03 -3.92 -11.17
N SER A 160 1.59 -5.07 -11.66
CA SER A 160 1.19 -5.26 -13.06
C SER A 160 0.00 -4.37 -13.44
N PHE A 161 -1.04 -4.36 -12.60
CA PHE A 161 -2.23 -3.51 -12.77
C PHE A 161 -1.86 -2.03 -12.88
N THR A 162 -1.02 -1.54 -11.95
CA THR A 162 -0.64 -0.13 -11.92
C THR A 162 0.16 0.29 -13.15
N GLN A 163 1.07 -0.57 -13.61
CA GLN A 163 1.86 -0.32 -14.82
C GLN A 163 0.97 -0.23 -16.08
N ALA A 164 -0.02 -1.10 -16.20
CA ALA A 164 -0.99 -1.03 -17.31
C ALA A 164 -1.82 0.25 -17.23
N MET A 165 -2.38 0.56 -16.03
CA MET A 165 -3.17 1.77 -15.80
C MET A 165 -2.40 3.06 -16.08
N THR A 166 -1.07 3.07 -15.91
CA THR A 166 -0.24 4.23 -16.26
C THR A 166 -0.40 4.60 -17.73
N GLN A 167 -0.32 3.62 -18.61
CA GLN A 167 -0.44 3.86 -20.06
C GLN A 167 -1.87 4.22 -20.48
N GLU A 168 -2.87 3.57 -19.86
CA GLU A 168 -4.28 3.85 -20.15
C GLU A 168 -4.72 5.26 -19.69
N CYS A 169 -4.09 5.80 -18.64
CA CYS A 169 -4.50 7.06 -18.01
C CYS A 169 -3.72 8.28 -18.53
N GLU A 170 -2.54 8.08 -19.10
CA GLU A 170 -1.68 9.14 -19.62
C GLU A 170 -2.40 10.08 -20.62
N PRO A 171 -3.17 9.59 -21.62
CA PRO A 171 -3.88 10.45 -22.58
C PRO A 171 -4.93 11.36 -21.93
N TYR A 172 -5.33 11.07 -20.71
CA TYR A 172 -6.33 11.84 -19.95
C TYR A 172 -5.72 12.80 -18.93
N GLY A 173 -4.38 12.95 -18.92
CA GLY A 173 -3.68 13.83 -17.96
C GLY A 173 -3.78 13.35 -16.52
N ILE A 174 -3.97 12.05 -16.28
CA ILE A 174 -4.03 11.46 -14.95
C ILE A 174 -2.68 10.83 -14.63
N HIS A 175 -2.09 11.23 -13.52
CA HIS A 175 -0.83 10.69 -13.04
C HIS A 175 -1.06 9.41 -12.23
N ILE A 176 -0.44 8.31 -12.65
CA ILE A 176 -0.46 7.03 -11.94
C ILE A 176 0.95 6.76 -11.40
N LEU A 177 1.06 6.45 -10.09
CA LEU A 177 2.32 6.08 -9.45
C LEU A 177 2.23 4.70 -8.82
N LEU A 178 3.08 3.79 -9.28
CA LEU A 178 3.39 2.56 -8.59
C LEU A 178 4.45 2.83 -7.51
N PHE A 179 4.10 2.67 -6.26
CA PHE A 179 5.05 2.83 -5.17
C PHE A 179 5.28 1.51 -4.44
N SER A 180 6.54 1.07 -4.34
CA SER A 180 6.91 -0.23 -3.78
C SER A 180 7.84 -0.07 -2.57
N PRO A 181 7.29 0.00 -1.34
CA PRO A 181 8.09 0.00 -0.13
C PRO A 181 8.88 -1.29 0.04
N GLY A 182 10.05 -1.19 0.65
CA GLY A 182 10.76 -2.31 1.23
C GLY A 182 10.30 -2.60 2.66
N LEU A 183 11.15 -3.25 3.44
CA LEU A 183 10.89 -3.49 4.85
C LEU A 183 10.74 -2.17 5.59
N THR A 184 9.60 -1.98 6.25
CA THR A 184 9.27 -0.74 6.97
C THR A 184 9.00 -1.04 8.44
N LYS A 185 9.59 -0.27 9.34
CA LYS A 185 9.42 -0.36 10.80
C LYS A 185 7.98 -0.01 11.18
N SER A 186 7.09 -1.00 11.18
CA SER A 186 5.67 -0.84 11.47
C SER A 186 5.09 -2.08 12.13
N ASN A 187 3.86 -2.00 12.60
CA ASN A 187 3.13 -3.16 13.13
C ASN A 187 2.63 -4.12 12.04
N PHE A 188 3.07 -3.98 10.79
CA PHE A 188 2.58 -4.77 9.65
C PHE A 188 2.80 -6.26 9.85
N ASN A 189 4.01 -6.69 10.23
CA ASN A 189 4.33 -8.11 10.43
C ASN A 189 3.50 -8.70 11.59
N LYS A 190 3.33 -7.96 12.69
CA LYS A 190 2.50 -8.38 13.82
C LYS A 190 1.03 -8.52 13.42
N ALA A 191 0.52 -7.56 12.67
CA ALA A 191 -0.86 -7.60 12.16
C ALA A 191 -1.08 -8.71 11.11
N ALA A 192 -0.03 -9.12 10.41
CA ALA A 192 -0.05 -10.19 9.41
C ALA A 192 0.05 -11.59 10.01
N GLY A 193 0.18 -11.72 11.34
CA GLY A 193 0.44 -13.03 11.99
C GLY A 193 1.72 -13.70 11.49
N ILE A 194 2.66 -12.90 10.95
CA ILE A 194 3.94 -13.42 10.50
C ILE A 194 4.75 -13.80 11.74
N GLU A 195 4.88 -15.11 11.96
CA GLU A 195 5.69 -15.65 13.05
C GLU A 195 7.12 -15.14 12.95
N ASN A 196 7.77 -14.98 14.10
CA ASN A 196 9.16 -14.49 14.18
C ASN A 196 10.10 -15.25 13.24
N ASP A 197 9.86 -16.55 13.01
CA ASP A 197 10.68 -17.41 12.15
C ASP A 197 10.64 -16.97 10.67
N ILE A 198 9.48 -16.51 10.17
CA ILE A 198 9.37 -15.99 8.80
C ILE A 198 10.03 -14.62 8.71
N ALA A 199 9.79 -13.76 9.68
CA ALA A 199 10.44 -12.45 9.76
C ALA A 199 11.98 -12.60 9.81
N ILE A 200 12.49 -13.52 10.63
CA ILE A 200 13.92 -13.85 10.71
C ILE A 200 14.42 -14.48 9.40
N ALA A 201 13.64 -15.38 8.78
CA ALA A 201 14.04 -16.04 7.53
C ALA A 201 14.13 -15.07 6.36
N LEU A 202 13.28 -14.05 6.32
CA LEU A 202 13.30 -13.01 5.30
C LEU A 202 14.30 -11.89 5.59
N ASN A 203 15.13 -12.03 6.64
CA ASN A 203 15.98 -10.95 7.16
C ASN A 203 15.13 -9.70 7.50
N ALA A 204 13.87 -9.93 7.85
CA ALA A 204 12.91 -8.90 8.21
C ALA A 204 13.13 -8.41 9.66
N ASP A 205 14.37 -8.52 10.15
CA ASP A 205 14.78 -7.85 11.38
C ASP A 205 14.79 -6.34 11.12
N TYR A 206 13.94 -5.62 11.83
CA TYR A 206 13.84 -4.16 11.75
C TYR A 206 15.16 -3.43 12.12
N ASN A 207 16.14 -4.13 12.61
CA ASN A 207 17.49 -3.62 12.87
C ASN A 207 18.42 -3.67 11.64
N ASN A 208 17.92 -4.18 10.50
CA ASN A 208 18.70 -4.23 9.27
C ASN A 208 18.80 -2.82 8.66
N SER A 209 19.98 -2.47 8.13
CA SER A 209 20.27 -1.21 7.43
C SER A 209 19.40 -0.93 6.20
N SER A 210 18.65 -1.93 5.70
CA SER A 210 17.69 -1.78 4.60
C SER A 210 16.27 -1.44 5.06
N SER A 211 15.96 -1.48 6.37
CA SER A 211 14.65 -1.14 6.89
C SER A 211 14.50 0.38 7.03
N GLN A 212 13.35 0.90 6.60
CA GLN A 212 13.02 2.32 6.65
C GLN A 212 11.95 2.60 7.70
N THR A 213 11.92 3.83 8.21
CA THR A 213 10.77 4.29 9.00
C THR A 213 9.59 4.63 8.07
N PRO A 214 8.35 4.64 8.59
CA PRO A 214 7.19 5.09 7.81
C PRO A 214 7.37 6.50 7.23
N GLU A 215 8.02 7.39 7.97
CA GLU A 215 8.27 8.78 7.57
C GLU A 215 9.26 8.86 6.41
N GLU A 216 10.33 8.06 6.42
CA GLU A 216 11.28 7.96 5.30
C GLU A 216 10.59 7.45 4.05
N VAL A 217 9.73 6.41 4.19
CA VAL A 217 8.95 5.85 3.09
C VAL A 217 7.97 6.88 2.52
N ALA A 218 7.26 7.62 3.38
CA ALA A 218 6.34 8.68 2.97
C ALA A 218 7.08 9.82 2.22
N ASN A 219 8.23 10.24 2.73
CA ASN A 219 9.06 11.27 2.08
C ASN A 219 9.55 10.83 0.69
N GLU A 220 10.01 9.58 0.55
CA GLU A 220 10.42 9.06 -0.77
C GLU A 220 9.24 8.95 -1.74
N MET A 221 8.04 8.59 -1.27
CA MET A 221 6.84 8.56 -2.09
C MET A 221 6.48 9.96 -2.62
N LEU A 222 6.47 10.96 -1.75
CA LEU A 222 6.17 12.34 -2.15
C LEU A 222 7.26 12.91 -3.08
N THR A 223 8.52 12.59 -2.83
CA THR A 223 9.61 12.95 -3.74
C THR A 223 9.43 12.32 -5.12
N ALA A 224 8.99 11.05 -5.19
CA ALA A 224 8.70 10.40 -6.47
C ALA A 224 7.53 11.07 -7.20
N LEU A 225 6.48 11.45 -6.46
CA LEU A 225 5.33 12.18 -6.98
C LEU A 225 5.74 13.55 -7.53
N ASP A 226 6.50 14.35 -6.76
CA ASP A 226 6.96 15.69 -7.13
C ASP A 226 7.84 15.66 -8.41
N ASN A 227 8.60 14.58 -8.59
CA ASN A 227 9.43 14.35 -9.78
C ASN A 227 8.66 13.71 -10.95
N GLY A 228 7.34 13.57 -10.87
CA GLY A 228 6.53 12.99 -11.95
C GLY A 228 6.83 11.52 -12.26
N LYS A 229 7.38 10.76 -11.32
CA LYS A 229 7.70 9.34 -11.55
C LYS A 229 6.44 8.49 -11.59
N HIS A 230 6.40 7.55 -12.52
CA HIS A 230 5.33 6.55 -12.62
C HIS A 230 5.60 5.27 -11.83
N ALA A 231 6.85 5.03 -11.44
CA ALA A 231 7.23 3.90 -10.59
C ALA A 231 8.41 4.26 -9.67
N MET A 232 8.36 3.79 -8.42
CA MET A 232 9.42 3.97 -7.45
C MET A 232 9.47 2.81 -6.46
N VAL A 233 10.66 2.26 -6.25
CA VAL A 233 10.96 1.36 -5.13
C VAL A 233 11.62 2.20 -4.03
N SER A 234 11.11 2.14 -2.80
CA SER A 234 11.65 2.88 -1.66
C SER A 234 12.94 2.24 -1.14
N GLY A 235 13.92 3.08 -0.80
CA GLY A 235 15.25 2.67 -0.34
C GLY A 235 16.23 2.36 -1.48
N LYS A 236 17.46 2.91 -1.39
CA LYS A 236 18.49 2.71 -2.43
C LYS A 236 18.87 1.24 -2.63
N LEU A 237 19.05 0.50 -1.53
CA LEU A 237 19.38 -0.92 -1.59
C LEU A 237 18.24 -1.76 -2.13
N ASN A 238 16.99 -1.42 -1.77
CA ASN A 238 15.81 -2.08 -2.28
C ASN A 238 15.64 -1.89 -3.80
N ARG A 239 15.94 -0.69 -4.31
CA ARG A 239 15.96 -0.42 -5.77
C ARG A 239 16.96 -1.29 -6.50
N LEU A 240 18.18 -1.39 -5.95
CA LEU A 240 19.20 -2.25 -6.53
C LEU A 240 18.76 -3.72 -6.52
N ALA A 241 18.24 -4.20 -5.40
CA ALA A 241 17.72 -5.56 -5.28
C ALA A 241 16.59 -5.83 -6.31
N ALA A 242 15.60 -4.93 -6.41
CA ALA A 242 14.49 -5.06 -7.37
C ALA A 242 14.98 -5.14 -8.83
N ASN A 243 16.02 -4.37 -9.19
CA ASN A 243 16.59 -4.43 -10.54
C ASN A 243 17.36 -5.73 -10.79
N LEU A 244 18.09 -6.23 -9.80
CA LEU A 244 18.85 -7.46 -9.92
C LEU A 244 17.93 -8.70 -10.00
N THR A 245 16.77 -8.69 -9.34
CA THR A 245 15.83 -9.82 -9.43
C THR A 245 15.32 -10.06 -10.85
N ALA A 246 15.25 -9.03 -11.69
CA ALA A 246 14.86 -9.19 -13.10
C ALA A 246 15.85 -10.02 -13.93
N LEU A 247 17.08 -10.21 -13.44
CA LEU A 247 18.14 -10.97 -14.11
C LEU A 247 18.22 -12.43 -13.64
N VAL A 248 17.47 -12.79 -12.59
CA VAL A 248 17.53 -14.11 -11.96
C VAL A 248 16.22 -14.85 -12.19
N PRO A 249 16.23 -16.11 -12.66
CA PRO A 249 15.00 -16.87 -12.82
C PRO A 249 14.21 -17.01 -11.51
N ASP A 250 12.90 -16.78 -11.56
CA ASP A 250 12.00 -16.86 -10.40
C ASP A 250 12.10 -18.20 -9.67
N SER A 251 12.29 -19.30 -10.40
CA SER A 251 12.45 -20.64 -9.81
C SER A 251 13.69 -20.77 -8.93
N PHE A 252 14.79 -20.08 -9.28
CA PHE A 252 16.00 -20.07 -8.48
C PHE A 252 15.81 -19.23 -7.21
N ILE A 253 15.18 -18.05 -7.34
CA ILE A 253 14.84 -17.19 -6.20
C ILE A 253 13.94 -17.95 -5.23
N ALA A 254 12.84 -18.56 -5.72
CA ALA A 254 11.91 -19.31 -4.90
C ALA A 254 12.59 -20.48 -4.15
N ARG A 255 13.46 -21.25 -4.82
CA ARG A 255 14.21 -22.34 -4.19
C ARG A 255 15.12 -21.84 -3.07
N SER A 256 15.82 -20.71 -3.31
CA SER A 256 16.73 -20.11 -2.32
C SER A 256 15.97 -19.66 -1.07
N PHE A 257 14.85 -18.95 -1.24
CA PHE A 257 14.00 -18.54 -0.11
C PHE A 257 13.41 -19.74 0.62
N ALA A 258 12.91 -20.75 -0.09
CA ALA A 258 12.36 -21.96 0.53
C ALA A 258 13.42 -22.73 1.34
N LYS A 259 14.66 -22.84 0.83
CA LYS A 259 15.78 -23.48 1.56
C LYS A 259 16.13 -22.69 2.82
N MET A 260 16.19 -21.36 2.71
CA MET A 260 16.48 -20.49 3.84
C MET A 260 15.42 -20.58 4.95
N TYR A 261 14.15 -20.57 4.58
CA TYR A 261 13.03 -20.73 5.52
C TYR A 261 13.11 -22.09 6.25
N ARG A 262 13.21 -23.21 5.50
CA ARG A 262 13.29 -24.56 6.08
C ARG A 262 14.47 -24.70 7.03
N LYS A 263 15.64 -24.17 6.69
CA LYS A 263 16.83 -24.19 7.55
C LYS A 263 16.59 -23.46 8.88
N LYS A 264 15.89 -22.34 8.88
CA LYS A 264 15.62 -21.52 10.07
C LYS A 264 14.44 -22.04 10.91
N SER A 265 13.49 -22.71 10.28
CA SER A 265 12.34 -23.33 10.98
C SER A 265 12.62 -24.74 11.50
N GLY A 266 13.86 -25.23 11.42
CA GLY A 266 14.23 -26.57 11.91
C GLY A 266 13.68 -27.73 11.08
N ARG A 267 13.34 -27.50 9.81
CA ARG A 267 12.76 -28.47 8.86
C ARG A 267 13.69 -28.80 7.72
#